data_05c86def7dd5f2e869edb43ecad3ed34
#
_entry.id   05c86def7dd5f2e869edb43ecad3ed34
#
_cell.length_a   1.000
_cell.length_b   1.000
_cell.length_c   1.000
_cell.angle_alpha   90.00
_cell.angle_beta   90.00
_cell.angle_gamma   90.00
#
_symmetry.space_group_name_H-M   'P 1'
#
loop_
_entity.id
_entity.type
_entity.pdbx_description
1 polymer ?
#
loop_
_entity_poly.entity_id
_entity_poly.type
_entity_poly.pdbx_seq_one_letter_code
_entity_poly.pdbx_strand_id
1 'polypeptide(L)'
;MKKIVILVSLIAIGALSYYFYNQNNTQVSTELYEYVKIEKGNIKKVVSATGKIIPTSTLILSSEISGKIVEIKKDYNEKINKGDVLAIFDQNPFILNVDETETSVEISKSKLKQKNASLEKAKSELNNSISNKKGSESKLDDFSLYLKKLSGNLEDKKALYKNKFISKKEYADALFEYESAIFQYSSLESDILSLNAIINSRQAQIKIIDAEIEEVKKLIEQTQLKLESEKLDLSKTKIVSPIDGFILDRHISVGDVLGAYQKDSIMFTIAETLSKMNIEIFIDESDIGNIKVNQTVEFSTDAFPDRKLTATITQIRYSPIDDQQCYYIS
;
A
#
# COMPACT_ATOMS: atom_id res chain seq x y z
N MET A 1 -132.64 -12.66 1.64
CA MET A 1 -131.82 -12.61 2.87
C MET A 1 -130.69 -13.66 2.87
N LYS A 2 -130.84 -14.90 2.34
CA LYS A 2 -129.78 -15.95 2.38
C LYS A 2 -128.45 -15.57 1.62
N LYS A 3 -128.54 -14.82 0.50
CA LYS A 3 -127.35 -14.44 -0.26
C LYS A 3 -126.44 -13.39 0.42
N ILE A 4 -126.99 -12.53 1.26
CA ILE A 4 -126.20 -11.49 2.01
C ILE A 4 -125.48 -12.13 3.16
N VAL A 5 -126.05 -13.16 3.79
CA VAL A 5 -125.37 -13.87 4.91
C VAL A 5 -124.10 -14.63 4.41
N ILE A 6 -124.21 -15.21 3.20
CA ILE A 6 -123.11 -15.93 2.59
C ILE A 6 -121.96 -14.97 2.23
N LEU A 7 -122.29 -13.77 1.76
CA LEU A 7 -121.23 -12.77 1.40
C LEU A 7 -120.54 -12.24 2.65
N VAL A 8 -121.23 -12.00 3.73
CA VAL A 8 -120.66 -11.55 5.00
C VAL A 8 -119.76 -12.63 5.64
N SER A 9 -120.23 -13.92 5.54
CA SER A 9 -119.40 -15.03 6.06
C SER A 9 -118.10 -15.23 5.26
N LEU A 10 -118.09 -15.02 3.93
CA LEU A 10 -116.85 -15.08 3.11
C LEU A 10 -115.91 -13.94 3.43
N ILE A 11 -116.41 -12.76 3.68
CA ILE A 11 -115.60 -11.62 4.07
C ILE A 11 -115.01 -11.83 5.47
N ALA A 12 -115.76 -12.39 6.41
CA ALA A 12 -115.32 -12.71 7.76
C ALA A 12 -114.23 -13.80 7.74
N ILE A 13 -114.36 -14.83 6.91
CA ILE A 13 -113.36 -15.88 6.73
C ILE A 13 -112.05 -15.30 6.08
N GLY A 14 -112.19 -14.42 5.09
CA GLY A 14 -111.06 -13.75 4.44
C GLY A 14 -110.34 -12.85 5.43
N ALA A 15 -111.05 -12.11 6.28
CA ALA A 15 -110.45 -11.24 7.31
C ALA A 15 -109.73 -12.07 8.41
N LEU A 16 -110.38 -13.22 8.82
CA LEU A 16 -109.71 -14.08 9.78
C LEU A 16 -108.46 -14.77 9.19
N SER A 17 -108.52 -15.19 7.94
CA SER A 17 -107.38 -15.81 7.25
C SER A 17 -106.25 -14.80 7.08
N TYR A 18 -106.54 -13.52 6.74
CA TYR A 18 -105.58 -12.45 6.63
C TYR A 18 -104.95 -12.11 8.00
N TYR A 19 -105.79 -12.13 9.06
CA TYR A 19 -105.33 -11.88 10.42
C TYR A 19 -104.31 -12.95 10.89
N PHE A 20 -104.71 -14.24 10.68
CA PHE A 20 -103.81 -15.35 11.00
C PHE A 20 -102.53 -15.38 10.12
N TYR A 21 -102.66 -15.02 8.84
CA TYR A 21 -101.47 -14.95 7.95
C TYR A 21 -100.50 -13.88 8.41
N ASN A 22 -101.00 -12.70 8.84
CA ASN A 22 -100.16 -11.61 9.27
C ASN A 22 -99.54 -11.87 10.67
N GLN A 23 -100.22 -12.62 11.54
CA GLN A 23 -99.70 -12.96 12.85
C GLN A 23 -98.57 -14.00 12.80
N ASN A 24 -98.56 -14.86 11.77
CA ASN A 24 -97.51 -15.87 11.60
C ASN A 24 -96.27 -15.34 10.85
N ASN A 25 -96.32 -14.14 10.29
CA ASN A 25 -95.17 -13.54 9.57
C ASN A 25 -94.32 -12.61 10.38
N THR A 26 -94.56 -12.46 11.68
CA THR A 26 -93.59 -11.84 12.56
C THR A 26 -92.51 -12.88 12.95
N GLN A 27 -91.62 -13.26 11.99
CA GLN A 27 -90.39 -13.88 12.36
C GLN A 27 -89.55 -12.80 13.09
N VAL A 28 -89.56 -12.84 14.37
CA VAL A 28 -88.52 -12.23 15.19
C VAL A 28 -87.28 -13.05 14.90
N SER A 29 -86.39 -12.48 14.10
CA SER A 29 -85.02 -12.98 13.99
C SER A 29 -84.39 -12.80 15.39
N THR A 30 -84.48 -13.82 16.20
CA THR A 30 -83.62 -13.99 17.36
C THR A 30 -82.24 -14.22 16.80
N GLU A 31 -81.42 -13.12 16.66
CA GLU A 31 -80.00 -13.28 16.57
C GLU A 31 -79.62 -14.09 17.82
N LEU A 32 -79.16 -15.30 17.57
CA LEU A 32 -78.53 -16.11 18.60
C LEU A 32 -77.17 -15.44 18.94
N TYR A 33 -77.19 -14.55 19.89
CA TYR A 33 -75.96 -14.07 20.48
C TYR A 33 -75.38 -15.20 21.31
N GLU A 34 -74.28 -15.74 20.84
CA GLU A 34 -73.45 -16.66 21.60
C GLU A 34 -72.62 -15.85 22.61
N TYR A 35 -72.96 -15.92 23.87
CA TYR A 35 -72.15 -15.23 24.93
C TYR A 35 -70.95 -16.09 25.25
N VAL A 36 -69.80 -15.64 24.74
CA VAL A 36 -68.52 -16.22 25.13
C VAL A 36 -67.97 -15.51 26.37
N LYS A 37 -67.69 -16.28 27.38
CA LYS A 37 -67.13 -15.78 28.61
C LYS A 37 -65.70 -15.17 28.33
N ILE A 38 -65.48 -13.93 28.66
CA ILE A 38 -64.20 -13.27 28.52
C ILE A 38 -63.22 -13.91 29.52
N GLU A 39 -62.21 -14.61 29.01
CA GLU A 39 -61.11 -15.14 29.80
C GLU A 39 -59.90 -14.26 29.60
N LYS A 40 -59.16 -14.01 30.72
CA LYS A 40 -57.86 -13.31 30.64
C LYS A 40 -56.84 -14.30 30.11
N GLY A 41 -56.33 -14.06 28.90
CA GLY A 41 -55.26 -14.83 28.29
C GLY A 41 -54.05 -13.94 27.99
N ASN A 42 -52.90 -14.54 27.87
CA ASN A 42 -51.71 -13.86 27.40
C ASN A 42 -51.68 -13.84 25.86
N ILE A 43 -51.60 -12.65 25.29
CA ILE A 43 -51.41 -12.47 23.86
C ILE A 43 -49.89 -12.36 23.64
N LYS A 44 -49.33 -13.29 22.88
CA LYS A 44 -47.92 -13.19 22.42
C LYS A 44 -47.93 -12.61 21.01
N LYS A 45 -47.25 -11.46 20.83
CA LYS A 45 -46.95 -10.96 19.50
C LYS A 45 -45.69 -11.69 19.01
N VAL A 46 -45.81 -12.42 17.91
CA VAL A 46 -44.72 -13.16 17.29
C VAL A 46 -44.30 -12.39 16.05
N VAL A 47 -43.03 -12.10 15.94
CA VAL A 47 -42.37 -11.54 14.74
C VAL A 47 -41.72 -12.71 14.03
N SER A 48 -42.06 -12.92 12.76
CA SER A 48 -41.43 -13.93 11.92
C SER A 48 -40.60 -13.25 10.84
N ALA A 49 -39.41 -13.74 10.64
CA ALA A 49 -38.48 -13.16 9.65
C ALA A 49 -37.64 -14.28 9.04
N THR A 50 -37.06 -14.01 7.90
CA THR A 50 -36.09 -14.89 7.22
C THR A 50 -34.69 -14.34 7.38
N GLY A 51 -33.70 -15.22 7.34
CA GLY A 51 -32.30 -14.81 7.51
C GLY A 51 -31.33 -15.75 6.84
N LYS A 52 -30.03 -15.35 6.88
CA LYS A 52 -28.91 -16.15 6.40
C LYS A 52 -28.00 -16.51 7.56
N ILE A 53 -27.52 -17.74 7.56
CA ILE A 53 -26.47 -18.18 8.50
C ILE A 53 -25.14 -17.89 7.86
N ILE A 54 -24.30 -17.09 8.56
CA ILE A 54 -22.97 -16.71 8.13
C ILE A 54 -21.95 -16.99 9.24
N PRO A 55 -20.70 -17.27 8.93
CA PRO A 55 -19.65 -17.35 9.94
C PRO A 55 -19.48 -16.02 10.67
N THR A 56 -19.11 -16.09 11.95
CA THR A 56 -18.89 -14.87 12.78
C THR A 56 -17.76 -14.01 12.26
N SER A 57 -16.72 -14.62 11.67
CA SER A 57 -15.56 -13.92 11.10
C SER A 57 -15.26 -14.48 9.72
N THR A 58 -15.28 -13.59 8.73
CA THR A 58 -14.90 -13.88 7.34
C THR A 58 -13.79 -12.93 6.89
N LEU A 59 -12.84 -13.46 6.17
CA LEU A 59 -11.79 -12.70 5.50
C LEU A 59 -11.95 -12.82 3.99
N ILE A 60 -12.02 -11.70 3.32
CA ILE A 60 -12.02 -11.62 1.87
C ILE A 60 -10.60 -11.41 1.39
N LEU A 61 -10.07 -12.34 0.61
CA LEU A 61 -8.75 -12.28 0.03
C LEU A 61 -8.84 -11.82 -1.41
N SER A 62 -8.27 -10.66 -1.69
CA SER A 62 -8.24 -10.03 -3.02
C SER A 62 -6.84 -10.01 -3.60
N SER A 63 -6.71 -9.86 -4.93
CA SER A 63 -5.42 -9.73 -5.57
C SER A 63 -4.80 -8.35 -5.36
N GLU A 64 -3.53 -8.33 -4.97
CA GLU A 64 -2.72 -7.11 -4.88
C GLU A 64 -1.92 -6.85 -6.16
N ILE A 65 -1.84 -7.84 -7.05
CA ILE A 65 -1.11 -7.76 -8.32
C ILE A 65 -2.03 -8.09 -9.50
N SER A 66 -1.65 -7.64 -10.68
CA SER A 66 -2.31 -8.02 -11.93
C SER A 66 -1.59 -9.20 -12.56
N GLY A 67 -2.36 -10.18 -13.06
CA GLY A 67 -1.76 -11.34 -13.71
C GLY A 67 -2.76 -12.42 -14.02
N LYS A 68 -2.27 -13.48 -14.68
CA LYS A 68 -3.04 -14.67 -15.02
C LYS A 68 -2.84 -15.76 -13.96
N ILE A 69 -3.92 -16.41 -13.53
CA ILE A 69 -3.87 -17.55 -12.62
C ILE A 69 -3.46 -18.81 -13.41
N VAL A 70 -2.40 -19.46 -12.94
CA VAL A 70 -1.91 -20.71 -13.58
C VAL A 70 -2.23 -21.95 -12.76
N GLU A 71 -2.36 -21.82 -11.44
CA GLU A 71 -2.62 -22.96 -10.56
C GLU A 71 -3.50 -22.53 -9.37
N ILE A 72 -4.45 -23.39 -9.00
CA ILE A 72 -5.23 -23.30 -7.77
C ILE A 72 -4.94 -24.54 -6.96
N LYS A 73 -4.45 -24.36 -5.73
CA LYS A 73 -4.01 -25.46 -4.86
C LYS A 73 -5.04 -25.85 -3.81
N LYS A 74 -5.99 -24.96 -3.55
CA LYS A 74 -7.04 -25.15 -2.54
C LYS A 74 -8.40 -24.78 -3.12
N ASP A 75 -9.41 -25.59 -2.77
CA ASP A 75 -10.77 -25.39 -3.26
C ASP A 75 -11.74 -25.11 -2.10
N TYR A 76 -13.01 -24.80 -2.41
CA TYR A 76 -14.02 -24.53 -1.40
C TYR A 76 -14.24 -25.74 -0.47
N ASN A 77 -14.62 -25.46 0.75
CA ASN A 77 -14.79 -26.41 1.87
C ASN A 77 -13.49 -27.06 2.36
N GLU A 78 -12.31 -26.69 1.85
CA GLU A 78 -11.04 -27.20 2.38
C GLU A 78 -10.60 -26.42 3.62
N LYS A 79 -10.01 -27.17 4.56
CA LYS A 79 -9.32 -26.59 5.71
C LYS A 79 -7.95 -26.10 5.27
N ILE A 80 -7.60 -24.91 5.72
CA ILE A 80 -6.33 -24.25 5.42
C ILE A 80 -5.66 -23.80 6.72
N ASN A 81 -4.33 -23.76 6.69
CA ASN A 81 -3.52 -23.17 7.76
C ASN A 81 -2.89 -21.87 7.25
N LYS A 82 -2.53 -21.00 8.19
CA LYS A 82 -1.77 -19.80 7.89
C LYS A 82 -0.49 -20.13 7.14
N GLY A 83 -0.29 -19.48 5.98
CA GLY A 83 0.87 -19.70 5.11
C GLY A 83 0.65 -20.74 4.02
N ASP A 84 -0.47 -21.47 4.01
CA ASP A 84 -0.81 -22.39 2.92
C ASP A 84 -0.99 -21.61 1.62
N VAL A 85 -0.40 -22.11 0.53
CA VAL A 85 -0.56 -21.55 -0.81
C VAL A 85 -1.93 -21.94 -1.36
N LEU A 86 -2.75 -20.95 -1.70
CA LEU A 86 -4.11 -21.13 -2.23
C LEU A 86 -4.13 -21.13 -3.75
N ALA A 87 -3.42 -20.19 -4.36
CA ALA A 87 -3.32 -20.04 -5.81
C ALA A 87 -1.97 -19.46 -6.22
N ILE A 88 -1.60 -19.63 -7.47
CA ILE A 88 -0.34 -19.14 -8.05
C ILE A 88 -0.65 -18.41 -9.35
N PHE A 89 -0.15 -17.18 -9.46
CA PHE A 89 -0.12 -16.42 -10.71
C PHE A 89 1.02 -16.87 -11.63
N ASP A 90 0.97 -16.52 -12.90
CA ASP A 90 2.12 -16.66 -13.79
C ASP A 90 3.29 -15.83 -13.28
N GLN A 91 4.34 -16.52 -12.83
CA GLN A 91 5.52 -15.92 -12.23
C GLN A 91 6.53 -15.41 -13.26
N ASN A 92 6.45 -15.90 -14.51
CA ASN A 92 7.47 -15.62 -15.53
C ASN A 92 7.72 -14.13 -15.76
N PRO A 93 6.68 -13.26 -15.92
CA PRO A 93 6.90 -11.83 -16.09
C PRO A 93 7.61 -11.20 -14.90
N PHE A 94 7.26 -11.62 -13.67
CA PHE A 94 7.85 -11.08 -12.45
C PHE A 94 9.29 -11.55 -12.25
N ILE A 95 9.62 -12.79 -12.58
CA ILE A 95 11.00 -13.32 -12.57
C ILE A 95 11.85 -12.52 -13.54
N LEU A 96 11.38 -12.28 -14.77
CA LEU A 96 12.09 -11.48 -15.76
C LEU A 96 12.36 -10.05 -15.27
N ASN A 97 11.38 -9.40 -14.61
CA ASN A 97 11.56 -8.06 -14.04
C ASN A 97 12.61 -8.04 -12.93
N VAL A 98 12.62 -9.07 -12.07
CA VAL A 98 13.64 -9.23 -11.01
C VAL A 98 15.02 -9.39 -11.65
N ASP A 99 15.20 -10.26 -12.63
CA ASP A 99 16.47 -10.54 -13.30
C ASP A 99 16.99 -9.29 -14.05
N GLU A 100 16.11 -8.55 -14.75
CA GLU A 100 16.46 -7.28 -15.41
C GLU A 100 16.94 -6.24 -14.40
N THR A 101 16.22 -6.09 -13.30
CA THR A 101 16.57 -5.12 -12.28
C THR A 101 17.85 -5.52 -11.52
N GLU A 102 18.07 -6.82 -11.28
CA GLU A 102 19.30 -7.34 -10.67
C GLU A 102 20.51 -7.07 -11.57
N THR A 103 20.39 -7.30 -12.87
CA THR A 103 21.40 -6.93 -13.87
C THR A 103 21.68 -5.42 -13.85
N SER A 104 20.67 -4.59 -13.72
CA SER A 104 20.81 -3.13 -13.62
C SER A 104 21.59 -2.70 -12.37
N VAL A 105 21.41 -3.40 -11.24
CA VAL A 105 22.21 -3.20 -10.01
C VAL A 105 23.67 -3.57 -10.26
N GLU A 106 23.95 -4.68 -10.94
CA GLU A 106 25.32 -5.11 -11.25
C GLU A 106 26.03 -4.12 -12.18
N ILE A 107 25.35 -3.60 -13.21
CA ILE A 107 25.87 -2.55 -14.10
C ILE A 107 26.22 -1.30 -13.28
N SER A 108 25.34 -0.89 -12.39
CA SER A 108 25.58 0.30 -11.53
C SER A 108 26.78 0.09 -10.59
N LYS A 109 26.93 -1.09 -9.99
CA LYS A 109 28.10 -1.48 -9.19
C LYS A 109 29.40 -1.47 -10.00
N SER A 110 29.35 -1.96 -11.23
CA SER A 110 30.49 -1.95 -12.15
C SER A 110 30.91 -0.53 -12.51
N LYS A 111 29.93 0.38 -12.73
CA LYS A 111 30.17 1.80 -12.94
C LYS A 111 30.84 2.47 -11.71
N LEU A 112 30.42 2.10 -10.49
CA LEU A 112 31.07 2.55 -9.26
C LEU A 112 32.54 2.11 -9.20
N LYS A 113 32.82 0.86 -9.52
CA LYS A 113 34.19 0.34 -9.56
C LYS A 113 35.07 1.09 -10.57
N GLN A 114 34.50 1.41 -11.75
CA GLN A 114 35.21 2.22 -12.77
C GLN A 114 35.50 3.63 -12.25
N LYS A 115 34.54 4.29 -11.59
CA LYS A 115 34.75 5.64 -11.03
C LYS A 115 35.80 5.64 -9.91
N ASN A 116 35.78 4.63 -9.04
CA ASN A 116 36.83 4.47 -8.01
C ASN A 116 38.25 4.30 -8.63
N ALA A 117 38.36 3.52 -9.69
CA ALA A 117 39.63 3.39 -10.41
C ALA A 117 40.09 4.73 -11.03
N SER A 118 39.15 5.53 -11.56
CA SER A 118 39.41 6.87 -12.06
C SER A 118 39.88 7.82 -10.94
N LEU A 119 39.30 7.72 -9.75
CA LEU A 119 39.69 8.47 -8.57
C LEU A 119 41.12 8.16 -8.16
N GLU A 120 41.51 6.88 -8.09
CA GLU A 120 42.86 6.45 -7.74
C GLU A 120 43.89 6.94 -8.78
N LYS A 121 43.52 6.91 -10.07
CA LYS A 121 44.37 7.51 -11.12
C LYS A 121 44.54 9.00 -10.91
N ALA A 122 43.47 9.76 -10.66
CA ALA A 122 43.56 11.21 -10.43
C ALA A 122 44.36 11.56 -9.18
N LYS A 123 44.24 10.79 -8.08
CA LYS A 123 45.09 10.94 -6.88
C LYS A 123 46.55 10.69 -7.17
N SER A 124 46.90 9.70 -7.98
CA SER A 124 48.27 9.41 -8.39
C SER A 124 48.85 10.55 -9.22
N GLU A 125 48.07 11.12 -10.15
CA GLU A 125 48.47 12.28 -10.94
C GLU A 125 48.70 13.54 -10.06
N LEU A 126 47.84 13.76 -9.05
CA LEU A 126 48.01 14.82 -8.07
C LEU A 126 49.31 14.64 -7.28
N ASN A 127 49.60 13.45 -6.77
CA ASN A 127 50.83 13.15 -6.04
C ASN A 127 52.07 13.38 -6.88
N ASN A 128 52.03 13.02 -8.18
CA ASN A 128 53.11 13.32 -9.11
C ASN A 128 53.33 14.84 -9.27
N SER A 129 52.24 15.62 -9.39
CA SER A 129 52.32 17.08 -9.50
C SER A 129 52.89 17.72 -8.21
N ILE A 130 52.51 17.22 -7.03
CA ILE A 130 53.04 17.66 -5.73
C ILE A 130 54.54 17.34 -5.63
N SER A 131 54.98 16.15 -6.06
CA SER A 131 56.37 15.75 -6.07
C SER A 131 57.24 16.63 -7.00
N ASN A 132 56.70 16.96 -8.18
CA ASN A 132 57.33 17.85 -9.13
C ASN A 132 57.49 19.26 -8.55
N LYS A 133 56.43 19.79 -7.89
CA LYS A 133 56.49 21.08 -7.21
C LYS A 133 57.58 21.07 -6.14
N LYS A 134 57.64 20.05 -5.27
CA LYS A 134 58.64 19.91 -4.21
C LYS A 134 60.06 19.89 -4.79
N GLY A 135 60.26 19.22 -5.93
CA GLY A 135 61.53 19.24 -6.63
C GLY A 135 61.94 20.62 -7.15
N SER A 136 60.97 21.41 -7.64
CA SER A 136 61.18 22.80 -8.08
C SER A 136 61.42 23.74 -6.89
N GLU A 137 60.77 23.57 -5.77
CA GLU A 137 60.95 24.29 -4.52
C GLU A 137 62.36 24.07 -4.01
N SER A 138 62.90 22.83 -4.00
CA SER A 138 64.27 22.52 -3.63
C SER A 138 65.30 23.24 -4.54
N LYS A 139 65.03 23.31 -5.85
CA LYS A 139 65.85 24.04 -6.79
C LYS A 139 65.82 25.54 -6.50
N LEU A 140 64.69 26.11 -6.15
CA LEU A 140 64.57 27.52 -5.79
C LEU A 140 65.35 27.83 -4.51
N ASP A 141 65.27 26.95 -3.50
CA ASP A 141 66.07 27.09 -2.25
C ASP A 141 67.56 27.07 -2.50
N ASP A 142 68.03 26.11 -3.29
CA ASP A 142 69.47 26.05 -3.69
C ASP A 142 69.87 27.31 -4.44
N PHE A 143 69.03 27.79 -5.36
CA PHE A 143 69.31 29.00 -6.12
C PHE A 143 69.25 30.26 -5.26
N SER A 144 68.38 30.29 -4.23
CA SER A 144 68.34 31.38 -3.24
C SER A 144 69.65 31.54 -2.48
N LEU A 145 70.34 30.43 -2.13
CA LEU A 145 71.65 30.43 -1.49
C LEU A 145 72.70 30.95 -2.45
N TYR A 146 72.63 30.57 -3.74
CA TYR A 146 73.53 31.12 -4.78
C TYR A 146 73.34 32.63 -4.95
N LEU A 147 72.12 33.11 -5.02
CA LEU A 147 71.76 34.53 -5.10
C LEU A 147 72.34 35.34 -3.91
N LYS A 148 72.19 34.77 -2.69
CA LYS A 148 72.78 35.38 -1.46
C LYS A 148 74.29 35.51 -1.56
N LYS A 149 74.98 34.51 -2.11
CA LYS A 149 76.45 34.58 -2.35
C LYS A 149 76.76 35.66 -3.34
N LEU A 150 76.07 35.80 -4.45
CA LEU A 150 76.28 36.85 -5.45
C LEU A 150 76.02 38.25 -4.89
N SER A 151 74.95 38.40 -4.05
CA SER A 151 74.64 39.64 -3.35
C SER A 151 75.77 40.07 -2.46
N GLY A 152 76.38 39.16 -1.68
CA GLY A 152 77.56 39.46 -0.86
C GLY A 152 78.80 39.87 -1.69
N ASN A 153 79.04 39.10 -2.77
CA ASN A 153 80.17 39.44 -3.70
C ASN A 153 80.02 40.85 -4.34
N LEU A 154 78.77 41.20 -4.75
CA LEU A 154 78.41 42.49 -5.31
C LEU A 154 78.68 43.63 -4.27
N GLU A 155 78.31 43.43 -3.01
CA GLU A 155 78.48 44.37 -1.91
C GLU A 155 79.95 44.61 -1.66
N ASP A 156 80.81 43.57 -1.62
CA ASP A 156 82.22 43.63 -1.50
C ASP A 156 82.88 44.40 -2.69
N LYS A 157 82.47 44.02 -3.92
CA LYS A 157 82.97 44.70 -5.16
C LYS A 157 82.53 46.17 -5.21
N LYS A 158 81.37 46.53 -4.73
CA LYS A 158 80.85 47.89 -4.62
C LYS A 158 81.74 48.73 -3.66
N ALA A 159 82.14 48.17 -2.50
CA ALA A 159 83.04 48.80 -1.53
C ALA A 159 84.44 49.03 -2.10
N LEU A 160 84.99 48.01 -2.78
CA LEU A 160 86.30 48.10 -3.43
C LEU A 160 86.31 49.12 -4.58
N TYR A 161 85.24 49.18 -5.39
CA TYR A 161 85.12 50.18 -6.48
C TYR A 161 85.06 51.62 -5.94
N LYS A 162 84.25 51.83 -4.86
CA LYS A 162 84.18 53.14 -4.17
C LYS A 162 85.54 53.62 -3.68
N ASN A 163 86.36 52.69 -3.24
CA ASN A 163 87.74 52.98 -2.77
C ASN A 163 88.81 52.98 -3.92
N LYS A 164 88.37 52.82 -5.20
CA LYS A 164 89.24 52.81 -6.40
C LYS A 164 90.23 51.62 -6.47
N PHE A 165 89.91 50.50 -5.78
CA PHE A 165 90.72 49.28 -5.78
C PHE A 165 90.42 48.32 -6.94
N ILE A 166 89.31 48.49 -7.60
CA ILE A 166 88.95 47.69 -8.78
C ILE A 166 88.40 48.57 -9.93
N SER A 167 88.41 48.03 -11.15
CA SER A 167 87.94 48.73 -12.34
C SER A 167 86.40 48.83 -12.40
N LYS A 168 85.87 49.85 -13.15
CA LYS A 168 84.44 49.98 -13.43
C LYS A 168 83.88 48.73 -14.11
N LYS A 169 84.69 48.08 -14.95
CA LYS A 169 84.26 46.83 -15.64
C LYS A 169 84.02 45.71 -14.65
N GLU A 170 84.90 45.46 -13.73
CA GLU A 170 84.76 44.39 -12.71
C GLU A 170 83.55 44.58 -11.80
N TYR A 171 83.22 45.82 -11.46
CA TYR A 171 81.96 46.11 -10.74
C TYR A 171 80.73 45.90 -11.61
N ALA A 172 80.78 46.35 -12.87
CA ALA A 172 79.61 46.16 -13.81
C ALA A 172 79.36 44.68 -14.13
N ASP A 173 80.46 43.89 -14.26
CA ASP A 173 80.33 42.44 -14.48
C ASP A 173 79.64 41.74 -13.27
N ALA A 174 80.06 42.11 -12.04
CA ALA A 174 79.43 41.56 -10.83
C ALA A 174 77.95 42.00 -10.68
N LEU A 175 77.61 43.23 -11.05
CA LEU A 175 76.23 43.74 -11.07
C LEU A 175 75.39 42.97 -12.09
N PHE A 176 75.91 42.80 -13.31
CA PHE A 176 75.19 42.04 -14.35
C PHE A 176 74.94 40.57 -13.95
N GLU A 177 75.93 39.91 -13.32
CA GLU A 177 75.78 38.54 -12.82
C GLU A 177 74.70 38.44 -11.76
N TYR A 178 74.65 39.38 -10.80
CA TYR A 178 73.63 39.45 -9.78
C TYR A 178 72.26 39.73 -10.37
N GLU A 179 72.09 40.71 -11.26
CA GLU A 179 70.84 41.04 -11.92
C GLU A 179 70.30 39.87 -12.77
N SER A 180 71.19 39.19 -13.52
CA SER A 180 70.88 38.00 -14.29
C SER A 180 70.37 36.87 -13.39
N ALA A 181 70.96 36.68 -12.22
CA ALA A 181 70.57 35.71 -11.25
C ALA A 181 69.21 36.07 -10.63
N ILE A 182 68.87 37.35 -10.40
CA ILE A 182 67.53 37.77 -9.97
C ILE A 182 66.46 37.37 -10.99
N PHE A 183 66.67 37.59 -12.29
CA PHE A 183 65.80 37.21 -13.33
C PHE A 183 65.51 35.66 -13.35
N GLN A 184 66.60 34.90 -13.16
CA GLN A 184 66.54 33.45 -13.11
C GLN A 184 65.76 32.95 -11.88
N TYR A 185 65.98 33.60 -10.69
CA TYR A 185 65.18 33.32 -9.47
C TYR A 185 63.70 33.59 -9.69
N SER A 186 63.32 34.74 -10.27
CA SER A 186 61.94 35.10 -10.58
C SER A 186 61.31 34.13 -11.58
N SER A 187 62.06 33.60 -12.54
CA SER A 187 61.60 32.57 -13.45
C SER A 187 61.22 31.27 -12.69
N LEU A 188 62.13 30.81 -11.79
CA LEU A 188 61.85 29.61 -10.96
C LEU A 188 60.63 29.79 -10.04
N GLU A 189 60.47 31.00 -9.48
CA GLU A 189 59.30 31.36 -8.67
C GLU A 189 58.01 31.31 -9.50
N SER A 190 58.04 31.81 -10.74
CA SER A 190 56.95 31.76 -11.67
C SER A 190 56.55 30.28 -12.06
N ASP A 191 57.55 29.41 -12.22
CA ASP A 191 57.34 27.98 -12.47
C ASP A 191 56.63 27.32 -11.30
N ILE A 192 56.99 27.67 -10.05
CA ILE A 192 56.32 27.14 -8.85
C ILE A 192 54.86 27.62 -8.80
N LEU A 193 54.57 28.89 -9.15
CA LEU A 193 53.19 29.39 -9.23
C LEU A 193 52.37 28.62 -10.28
N SER A 194 52.97 28.30 -11.43
CA SER A 194 52.35 27.47 -12.47
C SER A 194 52.02 26.06 -11.96
N LEU A 195 52.96 25.42 -11.25
CA LEU A 195 52.76 24.11 -10.63
C LEU A 195 51.65 24.11 -9.57
N ASN A 196 51.54 25.21 -8.78
CA ASN A 196 50.43 25.38 -7.85
C ASN A 196 49.09 25.44 -8.57
N ALA A 197 48.98 26.13 -9.70
CA ALA A 197 47.75 26.17 -10.50
C ALA A 197 47.39 24.77 -11.03
N ILE A 198 48.36 23.98 -11.46
CA ILE A 198 48.18 22.59 -11.89
C ILE A 198 47.66 21.72 -10.73
N ILE A 199 48.27 21.85 -9.54
CA ILE A 199 47.84 21.12 -8.34
C ILE A 199 46.38 21.45 -7.99
N ASN A 200 46.03 22.74 -7.98
CA ASN A 200 44.64 23.18 -7.72
C ASN A 200 43.65 22.61 -8.75
N SER A 201 44.03 22.58 -10.02
CA SER A 201 43.22 21.96 -11.07
C SER A 201 43.03 20.46 -10.86
N ARG A 202 44.10 19.72 -10.47
CA ARG A 202 44.01 18.28 -10.15
C ARG A 202 43.14 18.03 -8.93
N GLN A 203 43.20 18.87 -7.89
CA GLN A 203 42.31 18.79 -6.72
C GLN A 203 40.87 19.04 -7.08
N ALA A 204 40.59 20.02 -7.95
CA ALA A 204 39.22 20.25 -8.45
C ALA A 204 38.71 19.03 -9.23
N GLN A 205 39.54 18.41 -10.06
CA GLN A 205 39.17 17.18 -10.80
C GLN A 205 38.80 16.02 -9.86
N ILE A 206 39.55 15.84 -8.76
CA ILE A 206 39.24 14.82 -7.74
C ILE A 206 37.87 15.09 -7.12
N LYS A 207 37.54 16.35 -6.78
CA LYS A 207 36.24 16.71 -6.22
C LYS A 207 35.09 16.40 -7.20
N ILE A 208 35.31 16.60 -8.49
CA ILE A 208 34.32 16.25 -9.53
C ILE A 208 34.09 14.73 -9.55
N ILE A 209 35.18 13.94 -9.54
CA ILE A 209 35.07 12.46 -9.53
C ILE A 209 34.40 11.97 -8.24
N ASP A 210 34.70 12.58 -7.08
CA ASP A 210 34.06 12.26 -5.81
C ASP A 210 32.54 12.53 -5.88
N ALA A 211 32.11 13.64 -6.47
CA ALA A 211 30.68 13.94 -6.68
C ALA A 211 30.01 12.92 -7.62
N GLU A 212 30.70 12.53 -8.71
CA GLU A 212 30.22 11.48 -9.60
C GLU A 212 30.11 10.12 -8.91
N ILE A 213 30.99 9.79 -7.98
CA ILE A 213 30.95 8.59 -7.16
C ILE A 213 29.69 8.61 -6.27
N GLU A 214 29.39 9.74 -5.64
CA GLU A 214 28.18 9.89 -4.81
C GLU A 214 26.92 9.78 -5.66
N GLU A 215 26.88 10.33 -6.86
CA GLU A 215 25.78 10.16 -7.81
C GLU A 215 25.54 8.67 -8.12
N VAL A 216 26.61 7.94 -8.46
CA VAL A 216 26.52 6.50 -8.77
C VAL A 216 26.08 5.68 -7.55
N LYS A 217 26.52 6.03 -6.34
CA LYS A 217 26.06 5.40 -5.10
C LYS A 217 24.55 5.58 -4.91
N LYS A 218 24.04 6.79 -5.16
CA LYS A 218 22.59 7.06 -5.10
C LYS A 218 21.80 6.29 -6.15
N LEU A 219 22.36 6.14 -7.35
CA LEU A 219 21.78 5.32 -8.39
C LEU A 219 21.71 3.83 -7.98
N ILE A 220 22.75 3.32 -7.31
CA ILE A 220 22.74 1.94 -6.76
C ILE A 220 21.64 1.79 -5.72
N GLU A 221 21.53 2.72 -4.77
CA GLU A 221 20.48 2.73 -3.75
C GLU A 221 19.10 2.70 -4.39
N GLN A 222 18.84 3.57 -5.36
CA GLN A 222 17.57 3.62 -6.10
C GLN A 222 17.25 2.30 -6.81
N THR A 223 18.24 1.72 -7.50
CA THR A 223 18.07 0.47 -8.24
C THR A 223 17.85 -0.73 -7.30
N GLN A 224 18.51 -0.71 -6.12
CA GLN A 224 18.32 -1.72 -5.09
C GLN A 224 16.91 -1.67 -4.50
N LEU A 225 16.37 -0.47 -4.23
CA LEU A 225 14.99 -0.31 -3.78
C LEU A 225 13.99 -0.81 -4.83
N LYS A 226 14.28 -0.54 -6.11
CA LYS A 226 13.47 -1.09 -7.21
C LYS A 226 13.52 -2.62 -7.21
N LEU A 227 14.70 -3.22 -7.06
CA LEU A 227 14.87 -4.67 -6.99
C LEU A 227 14.08 -5.28 -5.82
N GLU A 228 14.07 -4.64 -4.67
CA GLU A 228 13.28 -5.07 -3.51
C GLU A 228 11.78 -5.04 -3.81
N SER A 229 11.30 -3.98 -4.49
CA SER A 229 9.91 -3.87 -4.94
C SER A 229 9.54 -5.00 -5.91
N GLU A 230 10.38 -5.29 -6.92
CA GLU A 230 10.11 -6.38 -7.88
C GLU A 230 10.10 -7.76 -7.19
N LYS A 231 11.00 -7.97 -6.22
CA LYS A 231 11.02 -9.21 -5.40
C LYS A 231 9.76 -9.33 -4.53
N LEU A 232 9.26 -8.23 -3.99
CA LEU A 232 8.01 -8.21 -3.23
C LEU A 232 6.83 -8.59 -4.15
N ASP A 233 6.74 -8.01 -5.34
CA ASP A 233 5.69 -8.32 -6.29
C ASP A 233 5.77 -9.77 -6.77
N LEU A 234 6.97 -10.31 -6.99
CA LEU A 234 7.17 -11.74 -7.24
C LEU A 234 6.69 -12.60 -6.06
N SER A 235 6.90 -12.18 -4.84
CA SER A 235 6.41 -12.92 -3.66
C SER A 235 4.88 -12.96 -3.60
N LYS A 236 4.21 -11.87 -4.01
CA LYS A 236 2.75 -11.74 -4.08
C LYS A 236 2.10 -12.58 -5.18
N THR A 237 2.90 -13.14 -6.10
CA THR A 237 2.37 -14.09 -7.10
C THR A 237 1.90 -15.41 -6.48
N LYS A 238 2.37 -15.73 -5.28
CA LYS A 238 1.90 -16.86 -4.49
C LYS A 238 0.89 -16.34 -3.48
N ILE A 239 -0.38 -16.64 -3.72
CA ILE A 239 -1.45 -16.25 -2.81
C ILE A 239 -1.46 -17.22 -1.64
N VAL A 240 -1.18 -16.69 -0.45
CA VAL A 240 -1.13 -17.48 0.79
C VAL A 240 -2.22 -17.07 1.75
N SER A 241 -2.70 -18.00 2.54
CA SER A 241 -3.66 -17.69 3.60
C SER A 241 -2.97 -16.93 4.74
N PRO A 242 -3.49 -15.76 5.16
CA PRO A 242 -2.97 -15.03 6.32
C PRO A 242 -3.45 -15.60 7.67
N ILE A 243 -4.46 -16.48 7.66
CA ILE A 243 -5.09 -17.07 8.85
C ILE A 243 -5.32 -18.56 8.68
N ASP A 244 -5.54 -19.26 9.79
CA ASP A 244 -6.09 -20.61 9.79
C ASP A 244 -7.60 -20.55 9.57
N GLY A 245 -8.19 -21.52 8.87
CA GLY A 245 -9.62 -21.50 8.63
C GLY A 245 -10.12 -22.47 7.57
N PHE A 246 -11.23 -22.12 6.94
CA PHE A 246 -11.87 -22.86 5.87
C PHE A 246 -12.20 -21.95 4.71
N ILE A 247 -11.97 -22.40 3.49
CA ILE A 247 -12.40 -21.69 2.29
C ILE A 247 -13.92 -21.83 2.16
N LEU A 248 -14.64 -20.71 2.22
CA LEU A 248 -16.08 -20.68 1.99
C LEU A 248 -16.38 -20.63 0.50
N ASP A 249 -15.73 -19.71 -0.19
CA ASP A 249 -15.94 -19.44 -1.61
C ASP A 249 -14.64 -19.19 -2.34
N ARG A 250 -14.58 -19.62 -3.59
CA ARG A 250 -13.53 -19.38 -4.55
C ARG A 250 -14.13 -18.69 -5.78
N HIS A 251 -13.73 -17.44 -6.00
CA HIS A 251 -14.26 -16.60 -7.08
C HIS A 251 -13.37 -16.59 -8.34
N ILE A 252 -12.34 -17.43 -8.37
CA ILE A 252 -11.34 -17.49 -9.44
C ILE A 252 -11.26 -18.87 -10.08
N SER A 253 -10.81 -18.90 -11.34
CA SER A 253 -10.56 -20.11 -12.10
C SER A 253 -9.16 -20.09 -12.72
N VAL A 254 -8.61 -21.27 -13.01
CA VAL A 254 -7.34 -21.37 -13.76
C VAL A 254 -7.54 -20.76 -15.14
N GLY A 255 -6.68 -19.82 -15.50
CA GLY A 255 -6.76 -19.07 -16.75
C GLY A 255 -7.32 -17.66 -16.61
N ASP A 256 -7.96 -17.33 -15.48
CA ASP A 256 -8.47 -15.98 -15.23
C ASP A 256 -7.35 -14.96 -15.18
N VAL A 257 -7.65 -13.76 -15.67
CA VAL A 257 -6.74 -12.59 -15.59
C VAL A 257 -7.35 -11.58 -14.64
N LEU A 258 -6.66 -11.35 -13.54
CA LEU A 258 -7.08 -10.40 -12.50
C LEU A 258 -6.32 -9.10 -12.61
N GLY A 259 -7.02 -7.99 -12.30
CA GLY A 259 -6.41 -6.67 -12.09
C GLY A 259 -6.15 -6.41 -10.60
N ALA A 260 -5.09 -5.69 -10.28
CA ALA A 260 -4.81 -5.30 -8.90
C ALA A 260 -5.88 -4.34 -8.37
N TYR A 261 -6.33 -4.55 -7.13
CA TYR A 261 -7.24 -3.67 -6.40
C TYR A 261 -8.57 -3.34 -7.10
N GLN A 262 -8.99 -4.13 -8.08
CA GLN A 262 -10.30 -3.97 -8.71
C GLN A 262 -11.39 -4.63 -7.87
N LYS A 263 -12.64 -4.14 -7.98
CA LYS A 263 -13.79 -4.67 -7.23
C LYS A 263 -14.03 -6.16 -7.50
N ASP A 264 -13.65 -6.62 -8.70
CA ASP A 264 -13.80 -8.02 -9.15
C ASP A 264 -12.53 -8.88 -8.88
N SER A 265 -11.56 -8.35 -8.13
CA SER A 265 -10.32 -9.06 -7.81
C SER A 265 -10.41 -9.95 -6.57
N ILE A 266 -11.62 -10.18 -6.05
CA ILE A 266 -11.86 -11.10 -4.93
C ILE A 266 -11.52 -12.51 -5.41
N MET A 267 -10.64 -13.20 -4.68
CA MET A 267 -10.17 -14.54 -5.01
C MET A 267 -10.81 -15.60 -4.12
N PHE A 268 -10.73 -15.41 -2.82
CA PHE A 268 -11.22 -16.35 -1.83
C PHE A 268 -11.97 -15.64 -0.71
N THR A 269 -13.01 -16.29 -0.21
CA THR A 269 -13.65 -15.93 1.05
C THR A 269 -13.33 -17.03 2.07
N ILE A 270 -12.68 -16.66 3.17
CA ILE A 270 -12.17 -17.57 4.20
C ILE A 270 -12.94 -17.32 5.49
N ALA A 271 -13.40 -18.38 6.18
CA ALA A 271 -13.91 -18.30 7.54
C ALA A 271 -12.85 -18.81 8.51
N GLU A 272 -12.64 -18.10 9.59
CA GLU A 272 -11.73 -18.53 10.67
C GLU A 272 -12.25 -19.81 11.35
N THR A 273 -13.56 -19.93 11.56
CA THR A 273 -14.19 -21.10 12.15
C THR A 273 -15.62 -21.26 11.63
N LEU A 274 -16.05 -22.51 11.47
CA LEU A 274 -17.44 -22.87 11.17
C LEU A 274 -18.23 -23.26 12.44
N SER A 275 -17.59 -23.30 13.61
CA SER A 275 -18.22 -23.68 14.87
C SER A 275 -19.03 -22.54 15.51
N LYS A 276 -18.75 -21.29 15.11
CA LYS A 276 -19.45 -20.10 15.57
C LYS A 276 -20.07 -19.42 14.36
N MET A 277 -21.40 -19.37 14.35
CA MET A 277 -22.15 -18.82 13.24
C MET A 277 -23.06 -17.70 13.76
N ASN A 278 -23.21 -16.66 12.97
CA ASN A 278 -24.19 -15.62 13.18
C ASN A 278 -25.37 -15.86 12.24
N ILE A 279 -26.54 -15.40 12.64
CA ILE A 279 -27.72 -15.40 11.79
C ILE A 279 -28.05 -13.96 11.48
N GLU A 280 -27.90 -13.58 10.22
CA GLU A 280 -28.35 -12.28 9.75
C GLU A 280 -29.83 -12.37 9.37
N ILE A 281 -30.66 -11.63 10.08
CA ILE A 281 -32.08 -11.64 9.92
C ILE A 281 -32.54 -10.30 9.35
N PHE A 282 -33.39 -10.36 8.34
CA PHE A 282 -34.04 -9.19 7.74
C PHE A 282 -35.41 -8.99 8.36
N ILE A 283 -35.65 -7.85 8.99
CA ILE A 283 -36.87 -7.52 9.69
C ILE A 283 -37.49 -6.27 9.10
N ASP A 284 -38.80 -6.32 8.92
CA ASP A 284 -39.58 -5.17 8.43
C ASP A 284 -39.55 -4.01 9.44
N GLU A 285 -39.59 -2.79 8.95
CA GLU A 285 -39.59 -1.56 9.76
C GLU A 285 -40.75 -1.56 10.78
N SER A 286 -41.89 -2.10 10.43
CA SER A 286 -43.07 -2.16 11.28
C SER A 286 -42.87 -3.01 12.55
N ASP A 287 -41.92 -3.95 12.53
CA ASP A 287 -41.67 -4.89 13.61
C ASP A 287 -40.39 -4.65 14.40
N ILE A 288 -39.45 -3.84 13.88
CA ILE A 288 -38.16 -3.58 14.53
C ILE A 288 -38.29 -2.97 15.94
N GLY A 289 -39.35 -2.15 16.16
CA GLY A 289 -39.63 -1.54 17.47
C GLY A 289 -39.98 -2.53 18.58
N ASN A 290 -40.32 -3.76 18.23
CA ASN A 290 -40.69 -4.81 19.18
C ASN A 290 -39.51 -5.71 19.57
N ILE A 291 -38.34 -5.52 18.98
CA ILE A 291 -37.18 -6.38 19.12
C ILE A 291 -36.15 -5.68 20.00
N LYS A 292 -35.51 -6.45 20.87
CA LYS A 292 -34.49 -5.93 21.80
C LYS A 292 -33.26 -6.80 21.81
N VAL A 293 -32.11 -6.18 21.99
CA VAL A 293 -30.84 -6.87 22.24
C VAL A 293 -30.97 -7.77 23.47
N ASN A 294 -30.31 -8.92 23.46
CA ASN A 294 -30.40 -10.01 24.46
C ASN A 294 -31.76 -10.78 24.46
N GLN A 295 -32.62 -10.57 23.49
CA GLN A 295 -33.81 -11.36 23.33
C GLN A 295 -33.47 -12.73 22.70
N THR A 296 -34.05 -13.80 23.25
CA THR A 296 -33.92 -15.16 22.67
C THR A 296 -34.89 -15.33 21.51
N VAL A 297 -34.41 -15.86 20.43
CA VAL A 297 -35.19 -16.19 19.23
C VAL A 297 -35.09 -17.69 18.94
N GLU A 298 -36.18 -18.27 18.46
CA GLU A 298 -36.21 -19.64 17.96
C GLU A 298 -36.16 -19.59 16.43
N PHE A 299 -35.36 -20.46 15.82
CA PHE A 299 -35.27 -20.57 14.37
C PHE A 299 -35.20 -22.04 13.94
N SER A 300 -35.57 -22.32 12.72
CA SER A 300 -35.34 -23.58 12.04
C SER A 300 -34.63 -23.34 10.73
N THR A 301 -33.91 -24.32 10.22
CA THR A 301 -33.25 -24.27 8.93
C THR A 301 -33.90 -25.24 7.97
N ASP A 302 -33.89 -24.96 6.68
CA ASP A 302 -34.44 -25.85 5.65
C ASP A 302 -33.78 -27.23 5.65
N ALA A 303 -32.49 -27.27 6.06
CA ALA A 303 -31.77 -28.54 6.20
C ALA A 303 -32.23 -29.39 7.39
N PHE A 304 -32.81 -28.77 8.42
CA PHE A 304 -33.27 -29.45 9.64
C PHE A 304 -34.61 -28.86 10.11
N PRO A 305 -35.72 -29.06 9.39
CA PRO A 305 -37.00 -28.40 9.66
C PRO A 305 -37.61 -28.80 11.02
N ASP A 306 -37.34 -30.03 11.48
CA ASP A 306 -37.86 -30.57 12.75
C ASP A 306 -37.04 -30.11 13.99
N ARG A 307 -35.90 -29.45 13.80
CA ARG A 307 -35.06 -28.98 14.89
C ARG A 307 -35.29 -27.50 15.15
N LYS A 308 -35.81 -27.18 16.32
CA LYS A 308 -35.84 -25.81 16.83
C LYS A 308 -34.51 -25.48 17.48
N LEU A 309 -33.81 -24.53 16.89
CA LEU A 309 -32.56 -23.98 17.40
C LEU A 309 -32.85 -22.65 18.08
N THR A 310 -32.04 -22.28 19.05
CA THR A 310 -32.16 -21.01 19.75
C THR A 310 -30.94 -20.15 19.54
N ALA A 311 -31.16 -18.86 19.36
CA ALA A 311 -30.11 -17.85 19.28
C ALA A 311 -30.47 -16.64 20.15
N THR A 312 -29.50 -15.80 20.43
CA THR A 312 -29.71 -14.56 21.18
C THR A 312 -29.34 -13.39 20.28
N ILE A 313 -30.17 -12.37 20.25
CA ILE A 313 -29.93 -11.15 19.50
C ILE A 313 -28.75 -10.43 20.12
N THR A 314 -27.66 -10.28 19.40
CA THR A 314 -26.46 -9.60 19.85
C THR A 314 -26.41 -8.14 19.41
N GLN A 315 -26.91 -7.84 18.22
CA GLN A 315 -26.86 -6.50 17.65
C GLN A 315 -28.07 -6.22 16.77
N ILE A 316 -28.57 -4.99 16.82
CA ILE A 316 -29.60 -4.48 15.91
C ILE A 316 -28.96 -3.33 15.12
N ARG A 317 -28.94 -3.44 13.80
CA ARG A 317 -28.47 -2.38 12.90
C ARG A 317 -29.66 -1.64 12.32
N TYR A 318 -29.69 -0.32 12.49
CA TYR A 318 -30.74 0.57 11.98
C TYR A 318 -30.39 1.16 10.59
N SER A 319 -29.51 0.53 9.84
CA SER A 319 -29.15 0.99 8.48
C SER A 319 -29.96 0.19 7.46
N PRO A 320 -30.73 0.83 6.58
CA PRO A 320 -31.43 0.15 5.49
C PRO A 320 -30.39 -0.44 4.52
N ILE A 321 -30.66 -1.65 4.05
CA ILE A 321 -29.88 -2.32 3.02
C ILE A 321 -30.67 -2.25 1.73
N ASP A 322 -30.07 -1.71 0.66
CA ASP A 322 -30.57 -1.64 -0.71
C ASP A 322 -32.09 -1.55 -0.84
N ASP A 323 -32.64 -0.38 -1.11
CA ASP A 323 -34.04 -0.06 -1.51
C ASP A 323 -35.18 -0.84 -0.80
N GLN A 324 -34.88 -1.81 0.03
CA GLN A 324 -35.83 -2.53 0.90
C GLN A 324 -35.58 -2.07 2.34
N GLN A 325 -36.62 -1.52 2.95
CA GLN A 325 -36.63 -1.04 4.35
C GLN A 325 -36.51 -2.21 5.35
N CYS A 326 -35.46 -3.01 5.25
CA CYS A 326 -35.18 -4.13 6.11
C CYS A 326 -34.03 -3.83 7.06
N TYR A 327 -34.19 -4.11 8.33
CA TYR A 327 -33.22 -3.91 9.39
C TYR A 327 -32.48 -5.21 9.70
N TYR A 328 -31.24 -5.09 10.11
CA TYR A 328 -30.31 -6.18 10.31
C TYR A 328 -30.21 -6.57 11.78
N ILE A 329 -30.31 -7.87 12.07
CA ILE A 329 -30.10 -8.40 13.41
C ILE A 329 -29.07 -9.53 13.32
N SER A 330 -28.09 -9.48 14.16
CA SER A 330 -27.01 -10.46 14.24
C SER A 330 -27.01 -11.09 15.64
#